data_2a4fb4eadd178b6ec339e4cb65217ac5
#
_entry.id   2a4fb4eadd178b6ec339e4cb65217ac5
#
_cell.length_a   1.000
_cell.length_b   1.000
_cell.length_c   1.000
_cell.angle_alpha   90.00
_cell.angle_beta   90.00
_cell.angle_gamma   90.00
#
_symmetry.space_group_name_H-M   'P 1'
#
loop_
_entity.id
_entity.type
_entity.pdbx_description
1 polymer ?
#
loop_
_entity_poly.entity_id
_entity_poly.type
_entity_poly.pdbx_seq_one_letter_code
_entity_poly.pdbx_strand_id
1 'polypeptide(L)'
;MHMKKLMIAAALSVAVLGAQAQAAKAGSISVEGAYARATAVGQPAGGGFLKLVNAGADDRLVSASSEVAGAVELHMMSMKGDVMQMRQVDAIDVKAGQTVELKPGGYHLMLMGLKAPLKAGSSFPVKLKFEKAGEVTVNVKVESAGATPAMKP
;
A
#
# COMPACT_ATOMS: atom_id res chain seq x y z
N MET A 1 63.14 21.08 -16.13
CA MET A 1 62.30 19.90 -15.86
C MET A 1 61.09 20.37 -15.11
N HIS A 2 59.99 20.47 -15.78
CA HIS A 2 58.74 20.88 -15.14
C HIS A 2 57.83 19.69 -14.98
N MET A 3 57.73 19.18 -13.76
CA MET A 3 56.71 18.18 -13.44
C MET A 3 55.37 18.86 -13.27
N LYS A 4 54.49 18.69 -14.23
CA LYS A 4 53.12 19.11 -14.09
C LYS A 4 52.40 18.12 -13.17
N LYS A 5 52.05 18.54 -11.99
CA LYS A 5 51.16 17.79 -11.08
C LYS A 5 49.77 17.82 -11.65
N LEU A 6 49.30 16.67 -12.12
CA LEU A 6 47.96 16.50 -12.51
C LEU A 6 47.09 16.32 -11.24
N MET A 7 46.35 17.34 -10.87
CA MET A 7 45.34 17.18 -9.83
C MET A 7 44.12 16.51 -10.42
N ILE A 8 43.92 15.27 -10.06
CA ILE A 8 42.65 14.58 -10.34
C ILE A 8 41.69 15.00 -9.26
N ALA A 9 40.79 15.90 -9.60
CA ALA A 9 39.64 16.20 -8.77
C ALA A 9 38.65 15.04 -8.89
N ALA A 10 38.63 14.19 -7.88
CA ALA A 10 37.57 13.20 -7.75
C ALA A 10 36.27 13.91 -7.39
N ALA A 11 35.40 14.08 -8.37
CA ALA A 11 34.05 14.54 -8.11
C ALA A 11 33.30 13.42 -7.39
N LEU A 12 33.11 13.57 -6.09
CA LEU A 12 32.22 12.70 -5.32
C LEU A 12 30.78 13.03 -5.74
N SER A 13 30.25 12.25 -6.66
CA SER A 13 28.83 12.30 -6.96
C SER A 13 28.08 11.69 -5.78
N VAL A 14 27.62 12.54 -4.87
CA VAL A 14 26.66 12.12 -3.86
C VAL A 14 25.35 11.88 -4.61
N ALA A 15 25.08 10.63 -4.92
CA ALA A 15 23.78 10.21 -5.36
C ALA A 15 22.83 10.40 -4.16
N VAL A 16 22.10 11.50 -4.15
CA VAL A 16 20.97 11.68 -3.25
C VAL A 16 19.92 10.70 -3.74
N LEU A 17 19.88 9.53 -3.12
CA LEU A 17 18.74 8.65 -3.21
C LEU A 17 17.59 9.38 -2.54
N GLY A 18 16.89 10.19 -3.32
CA GLY A 18 15.65 10.78 -2.86
C GLY A 18 14.74 9.66 -2.42
N ALA A 19 14.27 9.72 -1.16
CA ALA A 19 13.24 8.83 -0.68
C ALA A 19 12.03 8.99 -1.60
N GLN A 20 11.95 8.14 -2.60
CA GLN A 20 10.78 8.04 -3.46
C GLN A 20 9.62 7.61 -2.56
N ALA A 21 8.62 8.48 -2.38
CA ALA A 21 7.42 8.12 -1.68
C ALA A 21 6.74 6.96 -2.44
N GLN A 22 7.13 5.78 -2.10
CA GLN A 22 6.43 4.53 -1.91
C GLN A 22 5.45 4.09 -3.00
N ALA A 23 5.88 4.09 -4.25
CA ALA A 23 5.25 3.25 -5.24
C ALA A 23 6.00 1.91 -5.24
N ALA A 24 5.31 0.83 -4.89
CA ALA A 24 5.80 -0.52 -5.07
C ALA A 24 5.25 -1.07 -6.39
N LYS A 25 6.00 -1.96 -7.02
CA LYS A 25 5.57 -2.61 -8.25
C LYS A 25 5.62 -4.11 -8.16
N ALA A 26 4.55 -4.77 -8.61
CA ALA A 26 4.53 -6.18 -8.93
C ALA A 26 4.29 -6.30 -10.44
N GLY A 27 5.31 -6.71 -11.19
CA GLY A 27 5.22 -6.74 -12.65
C GLY A 27 4.79 -5.39 -13.23
N SER A 28 3.67 -5.37 -13.93
CA SER A 28 3.08 -4.15 -14.51
C SER A 28 2.10 -3.43 -13.60
N ILE A 29 1.92 -3.90 -12.36
CA ILE A 29 1.01 -3.30 -11.40
C ILE A 29 1.78 -2.40 -10.44
N SER A 30 1.43 -1.12 -10.41
CA SER A 30 1.94 -0.17 -9.42
C SER A 30 0.98 -0.09 -8.24
N VAL A 31 1.52 -0.11 -7.03
CA VAL A 31 0.77 0.09 -5.79
C VAL A 31 1.14 1.45 -5.24
N GLU A 32 0.17 2.34 -5.14
CA GLU A 32 0.38 3.73 -4.78
C GLU A 32 -0.47 4.15 -3.59
N GLY A 33 0.00 5.13 -2.84
CA GLY A 33 -0.77 5.83 -1.81
C GLY A 33 -1.28 4.92 -0.69
N ALA A 34 -0.54 3.88 -0.34
CA ALA A 34 -0.95 2.94 0.70
C ALA A 34 -0.99 3.61 2.08
N TYR A 35 -2.13 3.55 2.73
CA TYR A 35 -2.31 4.06 4.09
C TYR A 35 -3.28 3.18 4.89
N ALA A 36 -3.20 3.28 6.20
CA ALA A 36 -4.15 2.69 7.13
C ALA A 36 -4.61 3.74 8.13
N ARG A 37 -5.77 3.54 8.70
CA ARG A 37 -6.27 4.41 9.77
C ARG A 37 -5.71 3.98 11.11
N ALA A 38 -5.37 4.94 11.95
CA ALA A 38 -4.95 4.67 13.33
C ALA A 38 -6.06 3.96 14.09
N THR A 39 -5.66 3.07 15.00
CA THR A 39 -6.58 2.30 15.83
C THR A 39 -6.34 2.60 17.31
N ALA A 40 -7.40 2.46 18.10
CA ALA A 40 -7.34 2.61 19.55
C ALA A 40 -6.83 1.33 20.23
N VAL A 41 -6.38 1.45 21.46
CA VAL A 41 -6.04 0.30 22.33
C VAL A 41 -7.27 -0.61 22.46
N GLY A 42 -7.06 -1.91 22.26
CA GLY A 42 -8.11 -2.91 22.34
C GLY A 42 -8.97 -3.05 21.09
N GLN A 43 -8.76 -2.22 20.07
CA GLN A 43 -9.42 -2.36 18.78
C GLN A 43 -8.82 -3.55 18.02
N PRO A 44 -9.62 -4.60 17.67
CA PRO A 44 -9.06 -5.84 17.12
C PRO A 44 -8.81 -5.78 15.61
N ALA A 45 -9.38 -4.80 14.91
CA ALA A 45 -9.28 -4.72 13.47
C ALA A 45 -9.03 -3.30 12.98
N GLY A 46 -8.40 -3.17 11.83
CA GLY A 46 -8.13 -1.88 11.19
C GLY A 46 -8.28 -1.96 9.67
N GLY A 47 -8.56 -0.83 9.04
CA GLY A 47 -8.70 -0.71 7.59
C GLY A 47 -7.45 -0.20 6.91
N GLY A 48 -7.09 -0.82 5.79
CA GLY A 48 -6.01 -0.39 4.92
C GLY A 48 -6.51 -0.09 3.51
N PHE A 49 -5.91 0.88 2.87
CA PHE A 49 -6.33 1.41 1.57
C PHE A 49 -5.12 1.67 0.69
N LEU A 50 -5.31 1.56 -0.61
CA LEU A 50 -4.27 1.80 -1.60
C LEU A 50 -4.86 1.91 -3.01
N LYS A 51 -4.05 2.28 -3.96
CA LYS A 51 -4.41 2.34 -5.37
C LYS A 51 -3.59 1.33 -6.14
N LEU A 52 -4.25 0.56 -6.99
CA LEU A 52 -3.63 -0.40 -7.91
C LEU A 52 -3.75 0.14 -9.34
N VAL A 53 -2.62 0.33 -10.01
CA VAL A 53 -2.57 0.79 -11.41
C VAL A 53 -1.97 -0.32 -12.25
N ASN A 54 -2.77 -0.90 -13.14
CA ASN A 54 -2.32 -1.99 -13.99
C ASN A 54 -2.02 -1.49 -15.41
N ALA A 55 -0.75 -1.46 -15.77
CA ALA A 55 -0.28 -1.10 -17.11
C ALA A 55 -0.07 -2.31 -18.03
N GLY A 56 -0.38 -3.51 -17.57
CA GLY A 56 -0.19 -4.76 -18.30
C GLY A 56 -1.47 -5.53 -18.54
N ALA A 57 -1.37 -6.86 -18.58
CA ALA A 57 -2.51 -7.76 -18.79
C ALA A 57 -3.42 -7.84 -17.55
N ASP A 58 -4.62 -8.38 -17.75
CA ASP A 58 -5.55 -8.64 -16.64
C ASP A 58 -4.89 -9.43 -15.51
N ASP A 59 -5.16 -9.01 -14.29
CA ASP A 59 -4.67 -9.67 -13.09
C ASP A 59 -5.71 -9.52 -11.97
N ARG A 60 -5.42 -10.08 -10.82
CA ARG A 60 -6.24 -9.91 -9.62
C ARG A 60 -5.39 -9.97 -8.37
N LEU A 61 -5.77 -9.21 -7.36
CA LEU A 61 -5.23 -9.30 -6.02
C LEU A 61 -5.94 -10.46 -5.30
N VAL A 62 -5.19 -11.49 -4.91
CA VAL A 62 -5.77 -12.72 -4.34
C VAL A 62 -5.53 -12.88 -2.85
N SER A 63 -4.54 -12.21 -2.28
CA SER A 63 -4.30 -12.24 -0.83
C SER A 63 -3.41 -11.10 -0.38
N ALA A 64 -3.43 -10.87 0.93
CA ALA A 64 -2.54 -9.94 1.60
C ALA A 64 -2.17 -10.49 2.97
N SER A 65 -1.02 -10.05 3.50
CA SER A 65 -0.55 -10.43 4.83
C SER A 65 0.30 -9.32 5.43
N SER A 66 0.38 -9.29 6.77
CA SER A 66 1.23 -8.35 7.50
C SER A 66 1.55 -8.91 8.87
N GLU A 67 2.75 -8.60 9.36
CA GLU A 67 3.19 -9.01 10.70
C GLU A 67 2.45 -8.27 11.82
N VAL A 68 1.82 -7.12 11.53
CA VAL A 68 1.09 -6.35 12.53
C VAL A 68 -0.29 -6.92 12.87
N ALA A 69 -0.75 -7.90 12.10
CA ALA A 69 -2.07 -8.51 12.23
C ALA A 69 -1.98 -10.04 12.17
N GLY A 70 -2.96 -10.71 12.70
CA GLY A 70 -3.08 -12.17 12.59
C GLY A 70 -3.45 -12.62 11.19
N ALA A 71 -4.25 -11.82 10.49
CA ALA A 71 -4.64 -12.04 9.10
C ALA A 71 -4.96 -10.70 8.44
N VAL A 72 -4.82 -10.64 7.12
CA VAL A 72 -5.30 -9.53 6.30
C VAL A 72 -6.28 -10.09 5.28
N GLU A 73 -7.50 -9.58 5.31
CA GLU A 73 -8.57 -10.03 4.42
C GLU A 73 -8.90 -8.95 3.39
N LEU A 74 -9.40 -9.39 2.24
CA LEU A 74 -9.93 -8.50 1.22
C LEU A 74 -11.42 -8.33 1.47
N HIS A 75 -11.88 -7.09 1.65
CA HIS A 75 -13.27 -6.78 1.93
C HIS A 75 -13.83 -5.78 0.93
N MET A 76 -15.15 -5.80 0.80
CA MET A 76 -15.89 -4.84 0.00
C MET A 76 -17.07 -4.32 0.81
N MET A 77 -17.28 -3.00 0.75
CA MET A 77 -18.49 -2.37 1.26
C MET A 77 -19.54 -2.33 0.15
N SER A 78 -20.75 -2.74 0.46
CA SER A 78 -21.89 -2.65 -0.46
C SER A 78 -23.11 -2.09 0.26
N MET A 79 -23.99 -1.47 -0.50
CA MET A 79 -25.28 -1.00 0.01
C MET A 79 -26.35 -2.02 -0.33
N LYS A 80 -27.13 -2.41 0.68
CA LYS A 80 -28.36 -3.18 0.49
C LYS A 80 -29.50 -2.36 1.06
N GLY A 81 -30.24 -1.64 0.18
CA GLY A 81 -31.15 -0.59 0.61
C GLY A 81 -30.37 0.53 1.28
N ASP A 82 -30.76 0.92 2.49
CA ASP A 82 -30.09 1.96 3.30
C ASP A 82 -29.02 1.39 4.24
N VAL A 83 -28.74 0.07 4.17
CA VAL A 83 -27.80 -0.61 5.06
C VAL A 83 -26.49 -0.82 4.36
N MET A 84 -25.39 -0.30 4.94
CA MET A 84 -24.04 -0.64 4.50
C MET A 84 -23.66 -2.04 5.01
N GLN A 85 -23.27 -2.93 4.09
CA GLN A 85 -22.79 -4.26 4.41
C GLN A 85 -21.35 -4.40 4.00
N MET A 86 -20.54 -4.93 4.89
CA MET A 86 -19.16 -5.34 4.64
C MET A 86 -19.13 -6.85 4.41
N ARG A 87 -18.44 -7.29 3.37
CA ARG A 87 -18.23 -8.72 3.14
C ARG A 87 -16.82 -9.00 2.66
N GLN A 88 -16.33 -10.16 3.02
CA GLN A 88 -15.08 -10.67 2.50
C GLN A 88 -15.23 -11.08 1.03
N VAL A 89 -14.23 -10.79 0.22
CA VAL A 89 -14.14 -11.23 -1.17
C VAL A 89 -12.87 -12.07 -1.35
N ASP A 90 -12.91 -13.03 -2.27
CA ASP A 90 -11.76 -13.92 -2.52
C ASP A 90 -10.66 -13.24 -3.32
N ALA A 91 -11.01 -12.26 -4.14
CA ALA A 91 -10.07 -11.53 -4.96
C ALA A 91 -10.64 -10.16 -5.38
N ILE A 92 -9.75 -9.27 -5.75
CA ILE A 92 -10.09 -7.97 -6.35
C ILE A 92 -9.51 -7.95 -7.75
N ASP A 93 -10.36 -7.88 -8.76
CA ASP A 93 -9.95 -7.84 -10.16
C ASP A 93 -9.25 -6.52 -10.48
N VAL A 94 -8.14 -6.61 -11.19
CA VAL A 94 -7.38 -5.47 -11.70
C VAL A 94 -7.16 -5.70 -13.18
N LYS A 95 -8.09 -5.26 -14.00
CA LYS A 95 -8.05 -5.45 -15.46
C LYS A 95 -6.94 -4.66 -16.13
N ALA A 96 -6.55 -5.10 -17.31
CA ALA A 96 -5.56 -4.40 -18.14
C ALA A 96 -5.92 -2.93 -18.31
N GLY A 97 -4.98 -2.04 -18.02
CA GLY A 97 -5.18 -0.59 -18.12
C GLY A 97 -6.08 0.02 -17.05
N GLN A 98 -6.58 -0.77 -16.10
CA GLN A 98 -7.49 -0.31 -15.05
C GLN A 98 -6.72 0.21 -13.84
N THR A 99 -7.28 1.25 -13.23
CA THR A 99 -6.90 1.70 -11.88
C THR A 99 -8.00 1.29 -10.91
N VAL A 100 -7.63 0.54 -9.88
CA VAL A 100 -8.54 0.12 -8.82
C VAL A 100 -8.11 0.80 -7.53
N GLU A 101 -9.00 1.58 -6.95
CA GLU A 101 -8.76 2.28 -5.71
C GLU A 101 -9.48 1.57 -4.56
N LEU A 102 -8.69 1.11 -3.58
CA LEU A 102 -9.22 0.64 -2.30
C LEU A 102 -9.35 1.85 -1.41
N LYS A 103 -10.59 2.17 -1.04
CA LYS A 103 -10.93 3.41 -0.33
C LYS A 103 -12.07 3.19 0.64
N PRO A 104 -12.25 4.07 1.64
CA PRO A 104 -13.42 4.01 2.52
C PRO A 104 -14.73 4.00 1.71
N GLY A 105 -15.62 3.07 2.06
CA GLY A 105 -16.87 2.86 1.34
C GLY A 105 -16.80 1.94 0.13
N GLY A 106 -15.62 1.46 -0.23
CA GLY A 106 -15.39 0.53 -1.34
C GLY A 106 -14.62 -0.70 -0.90
N TYR A 107 -13.75 -1.20 -1.78
CA TYR A 107 -12.80 -2.24 -1.41
C TYR A 107 -11.83 -1.74 -0.35
N HIS A 108 -11.39 -2.63 0.53
CA HIS A 108 -10.35 -2.32 1.51
C HIS A 108 -9.67 -3.59 2.00
N LEU A 109 -8.49 -3.39 2.59
CA LEU A 109 -7.80 -4.44 3.32
C LEU A 109 -8.29 -4.37 4.77
N MET A 110 -8.73 -5.50 5.30
CA MET A 110 -9.11 -5.61 6.70
C MET A 110 -8.01 -6.32 7.48
N LEU A 111 -7.34 -5.58 8.35
CA LEU A 111 -6.32 -6.11 9.24
C LEU A 111 -7.03 -6.72 10.44
N MET A 112 -7.02 -8.04 10.53
CA MET A 112 -7.70 -8.80 11.58
C MET A 112 -6.73 -9.27 12.66
N GLY A 113 -7.14 -9.22 13.90
CA GLY A 113 -6.29 -9.65 15.00
C GLY A 113 -5.05 -8.79 15.16
N LEU A 114 -5.23 -7.47 15.24
CA LEU A 114 -4.14 -6.53 15.45
C LEU A 114 -3.38 -6.87 16.73
N LYS A 115 -2.06 -6.97 16.61
CA LYS A 115 -1.16 -7.30 17.75
C LYS A 115 -0.89 -6.11 18.64
N ALA A 116 -1.05 -4.89 18.10
CA ALA A 116 -0.89 -3.63 18.82
C ALA A 116 -1.67 -2.54 18.09
N PRO A 117 -1.97 -1.41 18.77
CA PRO A 117 -2.60 -0.27 18.09
C PRO A 117 -1.75 0.24 16.94
N LEU A 118 -2.41 0.63 15.86
CA LEU A 118 -1.77 1.35 14.76
C LEU A 118 -1.71 2.84 15.12
N LYS A 119 -0.51 3.37 15.26
CA LYS A 119 -0.29 4.76 15.68
C LYS A 119 -0.09 5.66 14.49
N ALA A 120 -0.81 6.77 14.43
CA ALA A 120 -0.63 7.79 13.40
C ALA A 120 0.85 8.25 13.33
N GLY A 121 1.37 8.38 12.11
CA GLY A 121 2.77 8.74 11.86
C GLY A 121 3.71 7.55 11.77
N SER A 122 3.28 6.34 12.15
CA SER A 122 4.06 5.12 11.94
C SER A 122 3.77 4.50 10.57
N SER A 123 4.50 3.47 10.23
CA SER A 123 4.28 2.70 9.01
C SER A 123 4.59 1.22 9.25
N PHE A 124 4.06 0.35 8.41
CA PHE A 124 4.29 -1.09 8.50
C PHE A 124 4.21 -1.72 7.11
N PRO A 125 4.91 -2.84 6.89
CA PRO A 125 4.87 -3.53 5.61
C PRO A 125 3.62 -4.40 5.49
N VAL A 126 3.06 -4.43 4.28
CA VAL A 126 2.00 -5.36 3.89
C VAL A 126 2.44 -6.07 2.61
N LYS A 127 2.38 -7.38 2.61
CA LYS A 127 2.64 -8.19 1.44
C LYS A 127 1.34 -8.39 0.67
N LEU A 128 1.32 -8.02 -0.59
CA LEU A 128 0.24 -8.25 -1.52
C LEU A 128 0.62 -9.37 -2.47
N LYS A 129 -0.33 -10.26 -2.77
CA LYS A 129 -0.13 -11.33 -3.74
C LYS A 129 -1.13 -11.19 -4.88
N PHE A 130 -0.60 -11.04 -6.09
CA PHE A 130 -1.36 -11.06 -7.33
C PHE A 130 -1.30 -12.42 -7.99
N GLU A 131 -2.35 -12.79 -8.70
CA GLU A 131 -2.41 -14.10 -9.36
C GLU A 131 -1.30 -14.30 -10.38
N LYS A 132 -1.00 -13.28 -11.19
CA LYS A 132 0.00 -13.34 -12.26
C LYS A 132 1.28 -12.57 -11.93
N ALA A 133 1.15 -11.36 -11.42
CA ALA A 133 2.30 -10.49 -11.12
C ALA A 133 3.12 -10.96 -9.91
N GLY A 134 2.57 -11.86 -9.08
CA GLY A 134 3.26 -12.39 -7.92
C GLY A 134 3.16 -11.48 -6.69
N GLU A 135 4.16 -11.55 -5.81
CA GLU A 135 4.14 -10.85 -4.53
C GLU A 135 4.88 -9.52 -4.60
N VAL A 136 4.37 -8.54 -3.85
CA VAL A 136 5.06 -7.27 -3.60
C VAL A 136 4.80 -6.84 -2.17
N THR A 137 5.82 -6.29 -1.53
CA THR A 137 5.70 -5.70 -0.19
C THR A 137 5.56 -4.19 -0.32
N VAL A 138 4.50 -3.66 0.27
CA VAL A 138 4.20 -2.21 0.28
C VAL A 138 4.37 -1.68 1.68
N ASN A 139 4.95 -0.49 1.81
CA ASN A 139 4.99 0.20 3.08
C ASN A 139 3.70 1.02 3.25
N VAL A 140 2.91 0.68 4.27
CA VAL A 140 1.62 1.30 4.57
C VAL A 140 1.80 2.35 5.65
N LYS A 141 1.46 3.58 5.36
CA LYS A 141 1.55 4.70 6.29
C LYS A 141 0.28 4.78 7.15
N VAL A 142 0.46 4.91 8.47
CA VAL A 142 -0.68 5.08 9.37
C VAL A 142 -1.04 6.55 9.48
N GLU A 143 -2.26 6.86 9.08
CA GLU A 143 -2.86 8.20 9.14
C GLU A 143 -3.83 8.28 10.32
N SER A 144 -4.31 9.49 10.62
CA SER A 144 -5.31 9.69 11.67
C SER A 144 -6.58 8.86 11.42
N ALA A 145 -7.32 8.51 12.49
CA ALA A 145 -8.50 7.66 12.40
C ALA A 145 -9.60 8.18 11.46
N GLY A 146 -9.66 9.49 11.23
CA GLY A 146 -10.59 10.12 10.30
C GLY A 146 -10.03 10.37 8.91
N ALA A 147 -8.84 9.84 8.58
CA ALA A 147 -8.17 10.12 7.31
C ALA A 147 -8.99 9.66 6.10
N THR A 148 -9.07 10.52 5.12
CA THR A 148 -9.58 10.22 3.78
C THR A 148 -8.40 10.06 2.82
N PRO A 149 -8.62 9.48 1.62
CA PRO A 149 -7.58 9.44 0.60
C PRO A 149 -6.99 10.84 0.43
N ALA A 150 -5.66 10.92 0.44
CA ALA A 150 -4.98 12.20 0.38
C ALA A 150 -5.43 12.99 -0.85
N MET A 151 -6.26 13.97 -0.61
CA MET A 151 -6.37 15.08 -1.54
C MET A 151 -5.08 15.86 -1.36
N LYS A 152 -4.22 15.80 -2.36
CA LYS A 152 -3.05 16.68 -2.38
C LYS A 152 -3.56 18.12 -2.28
N PRO A 153 -2.97 18.91 -1.39
CA PRO A 153 -3.25 20.34 -1.40
C PRO A 153 -2.85 20.95 -2.72
#